data_c8a4d2bdefb17932b78943fa7cf0a4f5
#
_entry.id   c8a4d2bdefb17932b78943fa7cf0a4f5
#
_cell.length_a   1.000
_cell.length_b   1.000
_cell.length_c   1.000
_cell.angle_alpha   90.00
_cell.angle_beta   90.00
_cell.angle_gamma   90.00
#
_symmetry.space_group_name_H-M   'P 1'
#
loop_
_entity.id
_entity.type
_entity.pdbx_description
1 polymer ?
#
loop_
_entity_poly.entity_id
_entity_poly.type
_entity_poly.pdbx_seq_one_letter_code
_entity_poly.pdbx_strand_id
1 'polypeptide(L)'
;WTAEEMEKAIPYPMPQVAMPLKDGVPAEPNGPLTVAPGSAGQAGAPTGAEADALAAVGSMDFGGEAPTGYSYPPPYTRFGVPWNYQMYPFRTLGKVFFTSGGYNYVCSGSVGYNRMIWTAGHCVYDNEYHTWHSNWAFVPAYRNGAAPYGIWYQNDAAVLTAYSVGNNNSIAYDYAVVVPNDRNGRSIGSTVGWLGYMANASRVLHWMDFGYPAASPFAGQYLHLNAASHARDDGNFSPNPIGIGTDMTGGCSGGPWIYRFDQYAGAFNYVNGVNSYKYINPDQPYQIYSSYFGSGAVTLYNWGSSF
;
A
#
# COMPACT_ATOMS: atom_id res chain seq x y z
N TRP A 1 -20.22 -3.36 -3.09
CA TRP A 1 -19.85 -3.54 -1.68
C TRP A 1 -20.80 -2.80 -0.77
N THR A 2 -21.44 -3.50 0.13
CA THR A 2 -22.20 -2.93 1.25
C THR A 2 -21.28 -2.68 2.45
N ALA A 3 -21.74 -1.87 3.41
CA ALA A 3 -20.98 -1.65 4.65
C ALA A 3 -20.75 -2.97 5.41
N GLU A 4 -21.73 -3.87 5.42
CA GLU A 4 -21.64 -5.19 6.06
C GLU A 4 -20.60 -6.10 5.37
N GLU A 5 -20.58 -6.14 4.03
CA GLU A 5 -19.56 -6.88 3.28
C GLU A 5 -18.16 -6.34 3.51
N MET A 6 -18.00 -5.01 3.55
CA MET A 6 -16.72 -4.36 3.85
C MET A 6 -16.24 -4.64 5.28
N GLU A 7 -17.14 -4.73 6.25
CA GLU A 7 -16.81 -5.04 7.64
C GLU A 7 -16.37 -6.49 7.82
N LYS A 8 -17.03 -7.42 7.11
CA LYS A 8 -16.75 -8.86 7.17
C LYS A 8 -15.57 -9.32 6.30
N ALA A 9 -15.07 -8.47 5.41
CA ALA A 9 -13.97 -8.82 4.54
C ALA A 9 -12.67 -9.03 5.34
N ILE A 10 -11.99 -10.16 5.07
CA ILE A 10 -10.81 -10.59 5.81
C ILE A 10 -9.50 -10.11 5.14
N PRO A 11 -8.40 -10.00 5.88
CA PRO A 11 -7.12 -9.65 5.26
C PRO A 11 -6.71 -10.71 4.23
N TYR A 12 -6.37 -10.27 3.00
CA TYR A 12 -5.77 -11.20 2.05
C TYR A 12 -4.42 -11.66 2.58
N PRO A 13 -4.09 -12.95 2.47
CA PRO A 13 -2.83 -13.46 2.93
C PRO A 13 -1.66 -12.69 2.28
N MET A 14 -0.89 -11.99 3.09
CA MET A 14 0.35 -11.37 2.60
C MET A 14 1.32 -12.47 2.21
N PRO A 15 1.97 -12.41 1.04
CA PRO A 15 2.96 -13.38 0.65
C PRO A 15 4.02 -13.56 1.73
N GLN A 16 4.36 -14.80 2.03
CA GLN A 16 5.31 -15.17 3.07
C GLN A 16 6.47 -15.97 2.47
N VAL A 17 7.68 -15.53 2.75
CA VAL A 17 8.89 -16.20 2.28
C VAL A 17 9.43 -17.12 3.37
N ALA A 18 9.54 -18.41 3.07
CA ALA A 18 9.98 -19.46 4.00
C ALA A 18 11.49 -19.76 3.94
N MET A 19 12.16 -19.26 2.88
CA MET A 19 13.61 -19.48 2.73
C MET A 19 14.41 -18.56 3.66
N PRO A 20 15.66 -18.91 4.03
CA PRO A 20 16.52 -18.02 4.79
C PRO A 20 16.75 -16.69 4.05
N LEU A 21 16.67 -15.59 4.79
CA LEU A 21 16.98 -14.27 4.23
C LEU A 21 18.44 -14.21 3.78
N LYS A 22 18.66 -13.69 2.59
CA LYS A 22 19.98 -13.37 2.05
C LYS A 22 20.09 -11.86 1.90
N ASP A 23 21.07 -11.25 2.55
CA ASP A 23 21.32 -9.82 2.34
C ASP A 23 21.72 -9.55 0.90
N GLY A 24 21.01 -8.62 0.28
CA GLY A 24 21.31 -8.13 -1.05
C GLY A 24 22.43 -7.08 -1.03
N VAL A 25 23.18 -7.00 -2.09
CA VAL A 25 24.02 -5.84 -2.36
C VAL A 25 23.12 -4.79 -3.01
N PRO A 26 23.10 -3.53 -2.51
CA PRO A 26 22.32 -2.47 -3.15
C PRO A 26 22.71 -2.40 -4.64
N ALA A 27 21.79 -2.79 -5.50
CA ALA A 27 22.00 -2.68 -6.94
C ALA A 27 21.80 -1.22 -7.35
N GLU A 28 22.62 -0.75 -8.27
CA GLU A 28 22.40 0.54 -8.92
C GLU A 28 21.00 0.58 -9.55
N PRO A 29 20.36 1.76 -9.58
CA PRO A 29 19.09 1.92 -10.29
C PRO A 29 19.22 1.42 -11.74
N ASN A 30 18.23 0.65 -12.19
CA ASN A 30 18.24 0.05 -13.52
C ASN A 30 17.69 0.95 -14.64
N GLY A 31 17.61 2.25 -14.37
CA GLY A 31 17.15 3.28 -15.30
C GLY A 31 17.31 4.69 -14.73
N PRO A 32 17.00 5.72 -15.51
CA PRO A 32 17.03 7.09 -15.04
C PRO A 32 15.98 7.32 -13.95
N LEU A 33 16.30 8.16 -12.96
CA LEU A 33 15.36 8.61 -11.95
C LEU A 33 14.11 9.17 -12.65
N THR A 34 12.95 8.60 -12.34
CA THR A 34 11.66 9.05 -12.88
C THR A 34 10.82 9.59 -11.74
N VAL A 35 10.33 10.81 -11.90
CA VAL A 35 9.53 11.52 -10.89
C VAL A 35 8.32 12.16 -11.56
N ALA A 36 7.16 12.02 -10.95
CA ALA A 36 5.96 12.76 -11.30
C ALA A 36 5.36 13.42 -10.05
N PRO A 37 4.92 14.69 -10.13
CA PRO A 37 4.39 15.39 -8.96
C PRO A 37 3.00 14.91 -8.57
N GLY A 38 2.71 14.97 -7.28
CA GLY A 38 1.37 14.80 -6.73
C GLY A 38 0.50 16.06 -6.92
N SER A 39 -0.77 15.95 -6.66
CA SER A 39 -1.74 17.05 -6.68
C SER A 39 -2.81 16.87 -5.61
N ALA A 40 -3.17 17.96 -4.95
CA ALA A 40 -4.25 17.96 -3.98
C ALA A 40 -5.66 17.76 -4.60
N GLY A 41 -5.78 17.89 -5.93
CA GLY A 41 -7.07 17.80 -6.61
C GLY A 41 -8.03 18.92 -6.19
N GLN A 42 -9.27 18.80 -6.61
CA GLN A 42 -10.38 19.69 -6.18
C GLN A 42 -11.33 18.87 -5.29
N ALA A 43 -10.99 18.73 -4.01
CA ALA A 43 -11.87 18.03 -3.08
C ALA A 43 -13.20 18.78 -2.97
N GLY A 44 -14.29 18.10 -3.30
CA GLY A 44 -15.60 18.49 -2.76
C GLY A 44 -15.59 18.29 -1.25
N ALA A 45 -16.32 19.14 -0.51
CA ALA A 45 -16.44 18.97 0.93
C ALA A 45 -16.97 17.55 1.27
N PRO A 46 -16.42 16.90 2.31
CA PRO A 46 -16.95 15.62 2.78
C PRO A 46 -18.42 15.77 3.16
N THR A 47 -19.24 14.85 2.70
CA THR A 47 -20.66 14.84 3.04
C THR A 47 -20.88 13.98 4.26
N GLY A 48 -21.12 14.60 5.43
CA GLY A 48 -21.84 14.00 6.55
C GLY A 48 -21.02 13.25 7.60
N ALA A 49 -21.35 13.51 8.85
CA ALA A 49 -21.05 12.76 10.09
C ALA A 49 -19.61 12.80 10.61
N GLU A 50 -19.16 13.96 11.03
CA GLU A 50 -17.78 14.14 11.54
C GLU A 50 -17.65 14.35 13.05
N ALA A 51 -18.73 14.44 13.78
CA ALA A 51 -18.66 14.84 15.20
C ALA A 51 -18.30 13.70 16.16
N ASP A 52 -18.51 12.44 15.79
CA ASP A 52 -18.39 11.32 16.75
C ASP A 52 -17.06 10.58 16.74
N ALA A 53 -16.11 10.99 15.89
CA ALA A 53 -14.84 10.27 15.73
C ALA A 53 -13.79 10.55 16.82
N LEU A 54 -14.01 11.53 17.70
CA LEU A 54 -13.07 11.88 18.78
C LEU A 54 -13.10 10.95 20.00
N ALA A 55 -14.16 10.17 20.15
CA ALA A 55 -14.37 9.37 21.35
C ALA A 55 -13.74 7.96 21.34
N ALA A 56 -13.20 7.51 20.22
CA ALA A 56 -12.72 6.13 20.04
C ALA A 56 -11.20 5.99 19.90
N VAL A 57 -10.40 6.89 20.45
CA VAL A 57 -8.98 6.61 20.66
C VAL A 57 -8.85 5.76 21.92
N GLY A 58 -9.21 4.48 21.80
CA GLY A 58 -8.89 3.48 22.78
C GLY A 58 -7.39 3.45 23.03
N SER A 59 -6.98 3.35 24.27
CA SER A 59 -5.59 3.19 24.70
C SER A 59 -4.89 2.13 23.85
N MET A 60 -3.89 2.56 23.05
CA MET A 60 -3.01 1.61 22.36
C MET A 60 -2.19 0.91 23.43
N ASP A 61 -2.40 -0.39 23.55
CA ASP A 61 -1.53 -1.25 24.35
C ASP A 61 -0.18 -1.39 23.62
N PHE A 62 0.87 -0.81 24.18
CA PHE A 62 2.24 -0.98 23.74
C PHE A 62 2.88 -2.26 24.35
N GLY A 63 2.06 -3.21 24.75
CA GLY A 63 2.47 -4.41 25.43
C GLY A 63 3.19 -5.41 24.54
N GLY A 64 4.44 -5.64 24.86
CA GLY A 64 5.26 -6.73 24.35
C GLY A 64 6.74 -6.44 24.54
N GLU A 65 7.33 -6.87 25.63
CA GLU A 65 8.79 -6.94 25.76
C GLU A 65 9.36 -7.83 24.65
N ALA A 66 10.35 -7.33 23.92
CA ALA A 66 11.07 -8.14 22.94
C ALA A 66 11.74 -9.33 23.68
N PRO A 67 11.60 -10.57 23.16
CA PRO A 67 12.26 -11.73 23.76
C PRO A 67 13.78 -11.50 23.85
N THR A 68 14.34 -11.80 24.98
CA THR A 68 15.78 -11.71 25.19
C THR A 68 16.52 -12.72 24.30
N GLY A 69 17.49 -12.23 23.49
CA GLY A 69 18.32 -13.05 22.62
C GLY A 69 18.06 -12.92 21.12
N TYR A 70 17.15 -12.05 20.68
CA TYR A 70 16.88 -11.76 19.27
C TYR A 70 17.59 -10.50 18.80
N SER A 71 17.94 -10.45 17.49
CA SER A 71 18.33 -9.21 16.85
C SER A 71 17.14 -8.24 16.93
N TYR A 72 17.40 -7.00 17.35
CA TYR A 72 16.35 -5.99 17.33
C TYR A 72 15.84 -5.83 15.90
N PRO A 73 14.49 -5.72 15.69
CA PRO A 73 13.96 -5.41 14.39
C PRO A 73 14.48 -4.05 13.94
N PRO A 74 14.50 -3.78 12.61
CA PRO A 74 14.84 -2.46 12.12
C PRO A 74 13.98 -1.39 12.78
N PRO A 75 14.54 -0.25 13.20
CA PRO A 75 13.78 0.75 13.93
C PRO A 75 12.67 1.33 13.06
N TYR A 76 11.51 1.51 13.66
CA TYR A 76 10.36 2.21 13.08
C TYR A 76 9.62 2.96 14.17
N THR A 77 8.81 3.93 13.76
CA THR A 77 7.90 4.65 14.66
C THR A 77 6.49 4.58 14.12
N ARG A 78 5.58 3.99 14.88
CA ARG A 78 4.17 3.94 14.53
C ARG A 78 3.44 5.19 15.00
N PHE A 79 2.62 5.75 14.11
CA PHE A 79 1.72 6.86 14.40
C PHE A 79 0.28 6.46 14.09
N GLY A 80 -0.67 6.94 14.90
CA GLY A 80 -2.08 6.98 14.50
C GLY A 80 -2.28 8.07 13.45
N VAL A 81 -3.01 7.76 12.39
CA VAL A 81 -3.39 8.80 11.42
C VAL A 81 -4.35 9.78 12.11
N PRO A 82 -4.05 11.08 12.05
CA PRO A 82 -4.76 12.08 12.82
C PRO A 82 -6.22 12.24 12.36
N TRP A 83 -7.00 13.06 13.11
CA TRP A 83 -8.39 13.41 12.82
C TRP A 83 -8.61 13.98 11.42
N ASN A 84 -7.57 14.57 10.80
CA ASN A 84 -7.61 15.15 9.46
C ASN A 84 -7.40 14.14 8.31
N TYR A 85 -7.71 12.86 8.51
CA TYR A 85 -7.54 11.78 7.52
C TYR A 85 -8.24 12.05 6.17
N GLN A 86 -9.20 12.96 6.14
CA GLN A 86 -9.88 13.42 4.92
C GLN A 86 -9.17 14.57 4.21
N MET A 87 -8.07 15.06 4.76
CA MET A 87 -7.26 16.07 4.08
C MET A 87 -6.20 15.40 3.18
N TYR A 88 -5.77 16.15 2.15
CA TYR A 88 -4.60 15.73 1.39
C TYR A 88 -3.35 15.76 2.29
N PRO A 89 -2.44 14.79 2.19
CA PRO A 89 -2.45 13.64 1.27
C PRO A 89 -3.21 12.42 1.79
N PHE A 90 -3.65 12.37 3.03
CA PHE A 90 -4.26 11.17 3.64
C PHE A 90 -5.47 10.65 2.86
N ARG A 91 -6.31 11.54 2.30
CA ARG A 91 -7.51 11.13 1.54
C ARG A 91 -7.21 10.42 0.22
N THR A 92 -5.96 10.46 -0.26
CA THR A 92 -5.54 9.68 -1.43
C THR A 92 -5.23 8.22 -1.09
N LEU A 93 -5.13 7.91 0.20
CA LEU A 93 -4.88 6.59 0.73
C LEU A 93 -6.20 5.89 1.01
N GLY A 94 -6.30 4.62 0.70
CA GLY A 94 -7.57 3.93 0.84
C GLY A 94 -7.44 2.44 1.06
N LYS A 95 -8.56 1.85 1.42
CA LYS A 95 -8.71 0.42 1.59
C LYS A 95 -9.20 -0.19 0.29
N VAL A 96 -8.61 -1.31 -0.08
CA VAL A 96 -8.97 -2.12 -1.24
C VAL A 96 -9.83 -3.28 -0.78
N PHE A 97 -10.85 -3.58 -1.57
CA PHE A 97 -11.76 -4.72 -1.37
C PHE A 97 -11.86 -5.51 -2.67
N PHE A 98 -11.87 -6.83 -2.59
CA PHE A 98 -12.03 -7.71 -3.76
C PHE A 98 -12.51 -9.11 -3.35
N THR A 99 -12.92 -9.88 -4.35
CA THR A 99 -13.33 -11.28 -4.16
C THR A 99 -12.33 -12.20 -4.87
N SER A 100 -11.86 -13.23 -4.16
CA SER A 100 -10.99 -14.27 -4.68
C SER A 100 -11.45 -15.64 -4.11
N GLY A 101 -11.55 -16.67 -4.95
CA GLY A 101 -11.95 -18.00 -4.50
C GLY A 101 -13.31 -18.05 -3.77
N GLY A 102 -14.20 -17.09 -4.01
CA GLY A 102 -15.51 -16.97 -3.35
C GLY A 102 -15.47 -16.27 -1.98
N TYR A 103 -14.34 -15.78 -1.53
CA TYR A 103 -14.21 -15.03 -0.28
C TYR A 103 -13.91 -13.55 -0.55
N ASN A 104 -14.34 -12.71 0.37
CA ASN A 104 -14.13 -11.26 0.35
C ASN A 104 -12.88 -10.90 1.14
N TYR A 105 -11.97 -10.17 0.49
CA TYR A 105 -10.66 -9.82 1.04
C TYR A 105 -10.42 -8.32 1.05
N VAL A 106 -9.43 -7.92 1.86
CA VAL A 106 -8.95 -6.53 1.94
C VAL A 106 -7.45 -6.43 1.73
N CYS A 107 -7.08 -5.34 1.10
CA CYS A 107 -5.74 -4.80 0.92
C CYS A 107 -5.77 -3.28 1.14
N SER A 108 -4.70 -2.63 0.78
CA SER A 108 -4.51 -1.17 0.81
C SER A 108 -4.08 -0.65 -0.55
N GLY A 109 -4.17 0.65 -0.75
CA GLY A 109 -3.71 1.29 -1.98
C GLY A 109 -3.65 2.80 -1.87
N SER A 110 -3.23 3.45 -2.94
CA SER A 110 -3.13 4.91 -3.01
C SER A 110 -3.39 5.43 -4.42
N VAL A 111 -3.99 6.61 -4.52
CA VAL A 111 -4.18 7.28 -5.81
C VAL A 111 -2.84 7.84 -6.28
N GLY A 112 -2.31 7.34 -7.40
CA GLY A 112 -0.99 7.66 -7.94
C GLY A 112 -1.00 8.59 -9.15
N TYR A 113 -2.17 8.82 -9.74
CA TYR A 113 -2.41 9.78 -10.82
C TYR A 113 -3.92 9.96 -11.01
N ASN A 114 -4.32 10.83 -11.93
CA ASN A 114 -5.72 11.23 -12.14
C ASN A 114 -6.74 10.07 -12.16
N ARG A 115 -6.43 8.96 -12.84
CA ARG A 115 -7.27 7.75 -12.90
C ARG A 115 -6.52 6.48 -12.50
N MET A 116 -5.53 6.59 -11.62
CA MET A 116 -4.64 5.48 -11.33
C MET A 116 -4.52 5.23 -9.83
N ILE A 117 -4.59 3.98 -9.43
CA ILE A 117 -4.39 3.51 -8.05
C ILE A 117 -3.20 2.54 -8.05
N TRP A 118 -2.21 2.80 -7.18
CA TRP A 118 -1.16 1.86 -6.86
C TRP A 118 -1.62 0.89 -5.78
N THR A 119 -1.28 -0.38 -5.95
CA THR A 119 -1.46 -1.44 -4.95
C THR A 119 -0.43 -2.55 -5.19
N ALA A 120 -0.46 -3.63 -4.39
CA ALA A 120 0.36 -4.81 -4.62
C ALA A 120 -0.21 -5.68 -5.76
N GLY A 121 0.65 -6.41 -6.45
CA GLY A 121 0.25 -7.33 -7.51
C GLY A 121 -0.70 -8.41 -7.01
N HIS A 122 -0.38 -9.02 -5.86
CA HIS A 122 -1.22 -10.05 -5.23
C HIS A 122 -2.59 -9.54 -4.75
N CYS A 123 -2.81 -8.23 -4.67
CA CYS A 123 -4.12 -7.64 -4.37
C CYS A 123 -5.01 -7.49 -5.61
N VAL A 124 -4.52 -7.82 -6.79
CA VAL A 124 -5.22 -7.66 -8.09
C VAL A 124 -5.25 -8.96 -8.88
N TYR A 125 -4.19 -9.74 -8.80
CA TYR A 125 -3.97 -10.93 -9.61
C TYR A 125 -3.34 -12.05 -8.78
N ASP A 126 -3.97 -13.21 -8.81
CA ASP A 126 -3.43 -14.43 -8.24
C ASP A 126 -2.46 -15.06 -9.26
N ASN A 127 -1.16 -14.99 -8.96
CA ASN A 127 -0.13 -15.48 -9.86
C ASN A 127 0.16 -16.99 -9.71
N GLU A 128 -0.45 -17.66 -8.75
CA GLU A 128 -0.43 -19.12 -8.60
C GLU A 128 -1.50 -19.77 -9.50
N TYR A 129 -2.74 -19.23 -9.44
CA TYR A 129 -3.87 -19.72 -10.23
C TYR A 129 -4.04 -18.97 -11.56
N HIS A 130 -3.22 -17.97 -11.83
CA HIS A 130 -3.26 -17.12 -13.04
C HIS A 130 -4.64 -16.48 -13.28
N THR A 131 -5.25 -15.96 -12.23
CA THR A 131 -6.60 -15.36 -12.28
C THR A 131 -6.63 -13.95 -11.72
N TRP A 132 -7.41 -13.09 -12.37
CA TRP A 132 -7.73 -11.78 -11.83
C TRP A 132 -8.74 -11.90 -10.70
N HIS A 133 -8.54 -11.11 -9.64
CA HIS A 133 -9.54 -10.98 -8.60
C HIS A 133 -10.77 -10.25 -9.17
N SER A 134 -11.94 -10.60 -8.64
CA SER A 134 -13.20 -10.02 -9.07
C SER A 134 -13.74 -9.01 -8.06
N ASN A 135 -14.77 -8.25 -8.47
CA ASN A 135 -15.46 -7.29 -7.61
C ASN A 135 -14.52 -6.29 -6.91
N TRP A 136 -13.44 -5.92 -7.59
CA TRP A 136 -12.40 -5.07 -7.02
C TRP A 136 -12.89 -3.63 -6.86
N ALA A 137 -12.66 -3.07 -5.68
CA ALA A 137 -13.07 -1.72 -5.33
C ALA A 137 -12.04 -1.05 -4.41
N PHE A 138 -11.93 0.26 -4.54
CA PHE A 138 -11.10 1.12 -3.69
C PHE A 138 -11.95 2.15 -2.97
N VAL A 139 -11.70 2.33 -1.68
CA VAL A 139 -12.39 3.29 -0.83
C VAL A 139 -11.38 4.26 -0.24
N PRO A 140 -11.22 5.46 -0.87
CA PRO A 140 -10.29 6.47 -0.38
C PRO A 140 -10.76 7.03 0.96
N ALA A 141 -9.82 7.29 1.87
CA ALA A 141 -10.08 7.75 3.24
C ALA A 141 -11.07 6.84 4.00
N TYR A 142 -11.02 5.52 3.75
CA TYR A 142 -11.85 4.57 4.51
C TYR A 142 -11.60 4.71 6.01
N ARG A 143 -12.66 4.71 6.80
CA ARG A 143 -12.56 4.72 8.25
C ARG A 143 -13.81 4.09 8.87
N ASN A 144 -13.62 2.96 9.54
CA ASN A 144 -14.66 2.30 10.34
C ASN A 144 -16.01 2.17 9.59
N GLY A 145 -16.00 1.59 8.39
CA GLY A 145 -17.18 1.41 7.54
C GLY A 145 -17.54 2.65 6.70
N ALA A 146 -16.98 3.84 7.00
CA ALA A 146 -17.29 5.05 6.24
C ALA A 146 -16.50 5.13 4.92
N ALA A 147 -17.19 5.55 3.87
CA ALA A 147 -16.64 5.81 2.54
C ALA A 147 -16.89 7.28 2.13
N PRO A 148 -16.16 8.25 2.73
CA PRO A 148 -16.48 9.68 2.59
C PRO A 148 -16.40 10.18 1.16
N TYR A 149 -15.58 9.57 0.32
CA TYR A 149 -15.44 9.89 -1.12
C TYR A 149 -16.03 8.80 -2.02
N GLY A 150 -16.84 7.88 -1.44
CA GLY A 150 -17.52 6.80 -2.14
C GLY A 150 -16.61 5.62 -2.48
N ILE A 151 -17.20 4.64 -3.14
CA ILE A 151 -16.57 3.38 -3.55
C ILE A 151 -16.24 3.49 -5.03
N TRP A 152 -15.01 3.16 -5.42
CA TRP A 152 -14.48 3.26 -6.77
C TRP A 152 -14.18 1.86 -7.31
N TYR A 153 -14.99 1.42 -8.26
CA TYR A 153 -14.87 0.08 -8.85
C TYR A 153 -13.87 0.07 -10.00
N GLN A 154 -13.12 -1.03 -10.10
CA GLN A 154 -12.18 -1.26 -11.19
C GLN A 154 -12.87 -1.19 -12.56
N ASN A 155 -12.23 -0.50 -13.50
CA ASN A 155 -12.48 -0.57 -14.93
C ASN A 155 -11.43 -1.44 -15.60
N ASP A 156 -10.15 -1.19 -15.31
CA ASP A 156 -9.02 -1.91 -15.87
C ASP A 156 -7.90 -2.09 -14.83
N ALA A 157 -6.98 -3.02 -15.07
CA ALA A 157 -5.85 -3.27 -14.19
C ALA A 157 -4.66 -3.85 -14.94
N ALA A 158 -3.47 -3.59 -14.44
CA ALA A 158 -2.24 -4.14 -14.97
C ALA A 158 -1.29 -4.62 -13.87
N VAL A 159 -0.68 -5.78 -14.12
CA VAL A 159 0.52 -6.28 -13.45
C VAL A 159 1.59 -6.54 -14.49
N LEU A 160 2.85 -6.58 -14.09
CA LEU A 160 3.92 -6.96 -15.01
C LEU A 160 3.86 -8.44 -15.36
N THR A 161 4.24 -8.82 -16.57
CA THR A 161 4.42 -10.23 -16.97
C THR A 161 5.36 -10.95 -16.02
N ALA A 162 6.43 -10.28 -15.57
CA ALA A 162 7.37 -10.84 -14.61
C ALA A 162 6.73 -11.21 -13.25
N TYR A 163 5.61 -10.55 -12.87
CA TYR A 163 4.81 -10.93 -11.73
C TYR A 163 3.84 -12.08 -12.08
N SER A 164 3.10 -11.95 -13.19
CA SER A 164 2.01 -12.86 -13.54
C SER A 164 2.43 -14.29 -13.86
N VAL A 165 3.71 -14.51 -14.19
CA VAL A 165 4.23 -15.87 -14.47
C VAL A 165 4.31 -16.80 -13.26
N GLY A 166 4.17 -16.29 -12.05
CA GLY A 166 4.08 -17.09 -10.82
C GLY A 166 5.33 -17.91 -10.48
N ASN A 167 6.51 -17.43 -10.86
CA ASN A 167 7.77 -18.11 -10.52
C ASN A 167 8.36 -17.57 -9.21
N ASN A 168 9.44 -18.20 -8.74
CA ASN A 168 10.10 -17.82 -7.48
C ASN A 168 10.56 -16.36 -7.42
N ASN A 169 10.77 -15.69 -8.56
CA ASN A 169 11.19 -14.29 -8.62
C ASN A 169 10.02 -13.31 -8.81
N SER A 170 8.80 -13.79 -8.98
CA SER A 170 7.62 -12.93 -9.23
C SER A 170 7.41 -11.89 -8.14
N ILE A 171 7.75 -12.23 -6.88
CA ILE A 171 7.64 -11.34 -5.73
C ILE A 171 8.49 -10.06 -5.86
N ALA A 172 9.56 -10.07 -6.66
CA ALA A 172 10.35 -8.88 -6.97
C ALA A 172 9.59 -7.84 -7.82
N TYR A 173 8.40 -8.22 -8.32
CA TYR A 173 7.55 -7.41 -9.18
C TYR A 173 6.10 -7.31 -8.65
N ASP A 174 5.91 -7.55 -7.36
CA ASP A 174 4.60 -7.58 -6.70
C ASP A 174 4.08 -6.15 -6.46
N TYR A 175 3.75 -5.46 -7.54
CA TYR A 175 3.03 -4.19 -7.57
C TYR A 175 2.15 -4.11 -8.81
N ALA A 176 1.05 -3.38 -8.68
CA ALA A 176 0.02 -3.26 -9.71
C ALA A 176 -0.50 -1.82 -9.82
N VAL A 177 -1.12 -1.55 -10.95
CA VAL A 177 -1.91 -0.35 -11.20
C VAL A 177 -3.33 -0.76 -11.55
N VAL A 178 -4.29 -0.10 -10.93
CA VAL A 178 -5.72 -0.25 -11.21
C VAL A 178 -6.30 1.09 -11.68
N VAL A 179 -7.07 1.06 -12.75
CA VAL A 179 -7.79 2.22 -13.27
C VAL A 179 -9.27 2.06 -12.89
N PRO A 180 -9.81 2.88 -11.98
CA PRO A 180 -11.21 2.81 -11.62
C PRO A 180 -12.10 3.53 -12.65
N ASN A 181 -13.38 3.14 -12.67
CA ASN A 181 -14.41 3.89 -13.37
C ASN A 181 -14.55 5.31 -12.79
N ASP A 182 -14.86 6.28 -13.64
CA ASP A 182 -15.27 7.59 -13.18
C ASP A 182 -16.57 7.50 -12.35
N ARG A 183 -16.66 8.33 -11.33
CA ARG A 183 -17.82 8.39 -10.45
C ARG A 183 -18.47 9.76 -10.52
N ASN A 184 -19.75 9.81 -10.85
CA ASN A 184 -20.49 11.07 -11.05
C ASN A 184 -19.80 12.02 -12.07
N GLY A 185 -19.23 11.45 -13.14
CA GLY A 185 -18.53 12.20 -14.17
C GLY A 185 -17.16 12.77 -13.75
N ARG A 186 -16.59 12.30 -12.65
CA ARG A 186 -15.29 12.75 -12.12
C ARG A 186 -14.33 11.58 -11.97
N SER A 187 -13.07 11.82 -12.28
CA SER A 187 -12.00 10.87 -11.95
C SER A 187 -11.71 10.86 -10.46
N ILE A 188 -11.11 9.77 -9.99
CA ILE A 188 -10.72 9.64 -8.59
C ILE A 188 -9.72 10.74 -8.18
N GLY A 189 -8.72 11.01 -9.01
CA GLY A 189 -7.72 12.05 -8.74
C GLY A 189 -8.32 13.46 -8.72
N SER A 190 -9.30 13.78 -9.59
CA SER A 190 -10.00 15.06 -9.51
C SER A 190 -10.82 15.20 -8.22
N THR A 191 -11.20 14.07 -7.60
CA THR A 191 -12.01 14.05 -6.39
C THR A 191 -11.16 14.12 -5.12
N VAL A 192 -10.10 13.32 -5.00
CA VAL A 192 -9.29 13.21 -3.77
C VAL A 192 -7.85 13.70 -3.92
N GLY A 193 -7.44 14.08 -5.12
CA GLY A 193 -6.04 14.32 -5.44
C GLY A 193 -5.27 13.02 -5.72
N TRP A 194 -3.99 13.14 -5.92
CA TRP A 194 -3.10 12.01 -6.11
C TRP A 194 -1.70 12.26 -5.55
N LEU A 195 -1.03 11.20 -5.18
CA LEU A 195 0.37 11.25 -4.73
C LEU A 195 1.28 11.40 -5.93
N GLY A 196 2.44 12.00 -5.72
CA GLY A 196 3.54 11.93 -6.65
C GLY A 196 4.04 10.49 -6.81
N TYR A 197 4.86 10.26 -7.80
CA TYR A 197 5.44 8.97 -8.09
C TYR A 197 6.95 9.11 -8.32
N MET A 198 7.72 8.13 -7.86
CA MET A 198 9.16 8.10 -8.04
C MET A 198 9.65 6.67 -8.27
N ALA A 199 10.36 6.46 -9.37
CA ALA A 199 11.00 5.20 -9.70
C ALA A 199 12.49 5.38 -10.02
N ASN A 200 13.24 4.28 -9.98
CA ASN A 200 14.69 4.26 -10.15
C ASN A 200 15.43 5.22 -9.19
N ALA A 201 14.88 5.37 -8.00
CA ALA A 201 15.44 6.22 -6.96
C ALA A 201 16.51 5.48 -6.16
N SER A 202 17.23 6.23 -5.31
CA SER A 202 18.10 5.61 -4.29
C SER A 202 17.32 4.59 -3.47
N ARG A 203 17.99 3.52 -3.12
CA ARG A 203 17.43 2.45 -2.27
C ARG A 203 17.52 2.80 -0.78
N VAL A 204 18.41 3.72 -0.43
CA VAL A 204 18.65 4.15 0.95
C VAL A 204 17.89 5.44 1.21
N LEU A 205 16.62 5.31 1.54
CA LEU A 205 15.71 6.42 1.82
C LEU A 205 15.03 6.22 3.18
N HIS A 206 14.24 7.21 3.56
CA HIS A 206 13.31 7.16 4.68
C HIS A 206 11.89 7.33 4.16
N TRP A 207 10.98 6.45 4.57
CA TRP A 207 9.59 6.45 4.10
C TRP A 207 8.60 6.58 5.24
N MET A 208 7.47 7.15 4.92
CA MET A 208 6.23 6.94 5.65
C MET A 208 5.47 5.80 4.96
N ASP A 209 5.35 4.67 5.66
CA ASP A 209 4.64 3.48 5.23
C ASP A 209 3.20 3.52 5.74
N PHE A 210 2.23 3.40 4.83
CA PHE A 210 0.81 3.46 5.14
C PHE A 210 0.10 2.14 4.80
N GLY A 211 -0.99 1.85 5.53
CA GLY A 211 -1.84 0.72 5.21
C GLY A 211 -3.01 0.54 6.16
N TYR A 212 -3.86 -0.42 5.85
CA TYR A 212 -4.99 -0.87 6.66
C TYR A 212 -4.73 -2.28 7.18
N PRO A 213 -3.81 -2.47 8.15
CA PRO A 213 -3.56 -3.80 8.71
C PRO A 213 -4.84 -4.34 9.33
N ALA A 214 -5.19 -5.58 9.02
CA ALA A 214 -6.46 -6.19 9.39
C ALA A 214 -6.31 -7.52 10.14
N ALA A 215 -5.12 -8.13 10.14
CA ALA A 215 -4.83 -9.27 11.02
C ALA A 215 -4.42 -8.78 12.41
N SER A 216 -4.69 -9.61 13.44
CA SER A 216 -4.35 -9.29 14.85
C SER A 216 -2.93 -8.73 15.00
N PRO A 217 -2.72 -7.69 15.82
CA PRO A 217 -3.67 -7.05 16.75
C PRO A 217 -4.57 -5.96 16.12
N PHE A 218 -4.47 -5.74 14.83
CA PHE A 218 -5.25 -4.73 14.10
C PHE A 218 -6.61 -5.29 13.66
N ALA A 219 -7.53 -4.38 13.33
CA ALA A 219 -8.89 -4.72 12.90
C ALA A 219 -9.22 -4.23 11.48
N GLY A 220 -8.28 -3.64 10.76
CA GLY A 220 -8.48 -3.16 9.38
C GLY A 220 -9.41 -1.95 9.23
N GLN A 221 -9.80 -1.31 10.32
CA GLN A 221 -10.80 -0.23 10.30
C GLN A 221 -10.20 1.16 10.17
N TYR A 222 -8.91 1.28 10.41
CA TYR A 222 -8.21 2.56 10.44
C TYR A 222 -6.93 2.51 9.62
N LEU A 223 -6.60 3.63 9.00
CA LEU A 223 -5.33 3.84 8.35
C LEU A 223 -4.22 3.94 9.40
N HIS A 224 -3.16 3.18 9.23
CA HIS A 224 -1.96 3.20 10.05
C HIS A 224 -0.79 3.79 9.28
N LEU A 225 0.17 4.32 10.01
CA LEU A 225 1.38 4.95 9.51
C LEU A 225 2.58 4.50 10.31
N ASN A 226 3.62 4.01 9.64
CA ASN A 226 4.94 3.80 10.20
C ASN A 226 5.97 4.69 9.50
N ALA A 227 6.84 5.34 10.28
CA ALA A 227 8.03 6.01 9.77
C ALA A 227 9.22 5.07 9.91
N ALA A 228 9.89 4.73 8.81
CA ALA A 228 11.03 3.83 8.80
C ALA A 228 12.03 4.16 7.71
N SER A 229 13.30 3.86 7.98
CA SER A 229 14.39 3.98 7.00
C SER A 229 14.67 2.63 6.36
N HIS A 230 15.41 2.66 5.24
CA HIS A 230 16.00 1.48 4.65
C HIS A 230 16.70 0.62 5.72
N ALA A 231 16.32 -0.62 5.78
CA ALA A 231 16.93 -1.59 6.68
C ALA A 231 17.89 -2.52 5.94
N ARG A 232 17.46 -3.03 4.79
CA ARG A 232 18.25 -3.96 3.95
C ARG A 232 17.67 -4.12 2.56
N ASP A 233 18.43 -4.76 1.69
CA ASP A 233 17.95 -5.31 0.41
C ASP A 233 17.82 -6.83 0.52
N ASP A 234 16.78 -7.41 -0.08
CA ASP A 234 16.59 -8.85 -0.11
C ASP A 234 17.32 -9.49 -1.29
N GLY A 235 18.44 -10.14 -1.02
CA GLY A 235 19.28 -10.79 -2.03
C GLY A 235 18.74 -12.10 -2.60
N ASN A 236 17.57 -12.57 -2.15
CA ASN A 236 16.94 -13.78 -2.69
C ASN A 236 16.26 -13.54 -4.04
N PHE A 237 15.99 -12.28 -4.39
CA PHE A 237 15.21 -11.92 -5.57
C PHE A 237 15.93 -10.84 -6.39
N SER A 238 15.55 -10.72 -7.69
CA SER A 238 16.14 -9.73 -8.61
C SER A 238 15.04 -9.06 -9.46
N PRO A 239 14.93 -7.71 -9.46
CA PRO A 239 15.70 -6.77 -8.61
C PRO A 239 15.44 -6.99 -7.14
N ASN A 240 16.46 -6.75 -6.30
CA ASN A 240 16.32 -6.98 -4.87
C ASN A 240 15.20 -6.11 -4.29
N PRO A 241 14.19 -6.69 -3.61
CA PRO A 241 13.23 -5.91 -2.83
C PRO A 241 13.90 -5.17 -1.66
N ILE A 242 13.26 -4.12 -1.19
CA ILE A 242 13.74 -3.30 -0.08
C ILE A 242 12.96 -3.64 1.18
N GLY A 243 13.65 -3.78 2.31
CA GLY A 243 13.05 -4.05 3.62
C GLY A 243 13.10 -2.83 4.54
N ILE A 244 12.02 -2.60 5.29
CA ILE A 244 11.91 -1.61 6.36
C ILE A 244 11.31 -2.22 7.63
N GLY A 245 11.49 -1.54 8.76
CA GLY A 245 10.82 -1.90 10.01
C GLY A 245 9.34 -1.51 9.98
N THR A 246 8.46 -2.41 10.43
CA THR A 246 7.03 -2.15 10.61
C THR A 246 6.36 -3.27 11.42
N ASP A 247 5.33 -2.94 12.17
CA ASP A 247 4.47 -3.91 12.83
C ASP A 247 3.15 -4.20 12.08
N MET A 248 2.95 -3.59 10.92
CA MET A 248 1.73 -3.83 10.11
C MET A 248 1.60 -5.30 9.72
N THR A 249 0.36 -5.76 9.66
CA THR A 249 -0.04 -7.15 9.40
C THR A 249 -0.80 -7.27 8.08
N GLY A 250 -1.27 -8.48 7.73
CA GLY A 250 -2.10 -8.72 6.54
C GLY A 250 -3.24 -7.70 6.43
N GLY A 251 -3.55 -7.28 5.21
CA GLY A 251 -4.44 -6.17 4.91
C GLY A 251 -3.72 -4.85 4.59
N CYS A 252 -2.49 -4.63 5.09
CA CYS A 252 -1.68 -3.47 4.68
C CYS A 252 -1.07 -3.60 3.28
N SER A 253 -1.11 -4.79 2.68
CA SER A 253 -0.64 -5.10 1.32
C SER A 253 -1.08 -4.04 0.31
N GLY A 254 -0.15 -3.54 -0.52
CA GLY A 254 -0.41 -2.48 -1.49
C GLY A 254 -0.46 -1.06 -0.91
N GLY A 255 -0.39 -0.91 0.40
CA GLY A 255 -0.25 0.39 1.05
C GLY A 255 1.07 1.05 0.64
N PRO A 256 1.09 2.37 0.36
CA PRO A 256 2.24 3.03 -0.21
C PRO A 256 3.34 3.33 0.79
N TRP A 257 4.58 3.23 0.32
CA TRP A 257 5.74 3.86 0.95
C TRP A 257 5.95 5.23 0.33
N ILE A 258 5.76 6.29 1.14
CA ILE A 258 5.82 7.66 0.66
C ILE A 258 7.16 8.29 1.06
N TYR A 259 7.94 8.67 0.06
CA TYR A 259 9.13 9.47 0.23
C TYR A 259 8.80 10.96 0.25
N ARG A 260 9.50 11.75 1.07
CA ARG A 260 9.26 13.19 1.27
C ARG A 260 7.79 13.49 1.61
N PHE A 261 7.27 12.74 2.58
CA PHE A 261 5.91 12.98 3.06
C PHE A 261 5.78 14.37 3.67
N ASP A 262 4.78 15.11 3.19
CA ASP A 262 4.42 16.42 3.71
C ASP A 262 2.89 16.55 3.73
N GLN A 263 2.33 16.64 4.92
CA GLN A 263 0.89 16.75 5.09
C GLN A 263 0.29 18.10 4.65
N TYR A 264 1.11 19.08 4.32
CA TYR A 264 0.70 20.42 3.93
C TYR A 264 1.02 20.77 2.47
N ALA A 265 1.84 19.96 1.78
CA ALA A 265 2.30 20.26 0.44
C ALA A 265 1.68 19.34 -0.62
N GLY A 266 1.15 19.92 -1.70
CA GLY A 266 0.61 19.18 -2.83
C GLY A 266 1.65 18.61 -3.81
N ALA A 267 2.89 19.14 -3.80
CA ALA A 267 3.89 18.86 -4.85
C ALA A 267 4.87 17.71 -4.52
N PHE A 268 4.87 17.24 -3.28
CA PHE A 268 5.74 16.15 -2.82
C PHE A 268 4.93 14.85 -2.63
N ASN A 269 5.22 14.06 -1.62
CA ASN A 269 4.50 12.82 -1.32
C ASN A 269 4.65 11.76 -2.43
N TYR A 270 5.89 11.36 -2.72
CA TYR A 270 6.18 10.42 -3.80
C TYR A 270 6.00 8.97 -3.35
N VAL A 271 5.07 8.24 -3.98
CA VAL A 271 5.02 6.79 -3.86
C VAL A 271 6.26 6.21 -4.51
N ASN A 272 7.00 5.43 -3.75
CA ASN A 272 8.27 4.81 -4.18
C ASN A 272 8.36 3.32 -3.84
N GLY A 273 7.28 2.74 -3.37
CA GLY A 273 7.12 1.33 -3.03
C GLY A 273 5.74 1.05 -2.49
N VAL A 274 5.42 -0.22 -2.31
CA VAL A 274 4.17 -0.70 -1.70
C VAL A 274 4.44 -1.88 -0.78
N ASN A 275 3.65 -2.04 0.26
CA ASN A 275 3.70 -3.21 1.12
C ASN A 275 3.43 -4.48 0.32
N SER A 276 4.39 -5.41 0.30
CA SER A 276 4.32 -6.63 -0.49
C SER A 276 4.33 -7.89 0.37
N TYR A 277 5.44 -8.23 1.02
CA TYR A 277 5.59 -9.51 1.70
C TYR A 277 6.40 -9.43 2.99
N LYS A 278 6.35 -10.52 3.75
CA LYS A 278 7.14 -10.75 4.97
C LYS A 278 7.81 -12.12 4.94
N TYR A 279 8.86 -12.27 5.74
CA TYR A 279 9.42 -13.58 6.05
C TYR A 279 8.68 -14.23 7.22
N ILE A 280 8.54 -15.56 7.17
CA ILE A 280 7.95 -16.37 8.25
C ILE A 280 8.95 -16.51 9.42
N ASN A 281 10.19 -16.09 9.24
CA ASN A 281 11.22 -16.25 10.25
C ASN A 281 10.85 -15.46 11.52
N PRO A 282 10.78 -16.13 12.68
CA PRO A 282 10.54 -15.48 13.97
C PRO A 282 11.59 -14.43 14.33
N ASP A 283 12.79 -14.49 13.74
CA ASP A 283 13.85 -13.51 13.97
C ASP A 283 13.60 -12.14 13.29
N GLN A 284 12.53 -12.01 12.48
CA GLN A 284 12.20 -10.77 11.77
C GLN A 284 10.70 -10.44 11.82
N PRO A 285 10.05 -10.45 12.98
CA PRO A 285 8.59 -10.28 13.08
C PRO A 285 8.11 -8.88 12.67
N TYR A 286 8.97 -7.87 12.75
CA TYR A 286 8.66 -6.45 12.54
C TYR A 286 9.34 -5.89 11.31
N GLN A 287 9.30 -6.61 10.21
CA GLN A 287 9.88 -6.19 8.94
C GLN A 287 8.93 -6.51 7.79
N ILE A 288 8.84 -5.60 6.82
CA ILE A 288 8.09 -5.78 5.57
C ILE A 288 8.97 -5.38 4.39
N TYR A 289 8.67 -5.96 3.25
CA TYR A 289 9.39 -5.71 2.02
C TYR A 289 8.48 -5.09 0.97
N SER A 290 9.08 -4.22 0.16
CA SER A 290 8.52 -3.71 -1.09
C SER A 290 9.36 -4.18 -2.25
N SER A 291 8.72 -4.61 -3.34
CA SER A 291 9.39 -4.71 -4.63
C SER A 291 9.95 -3.34 -5.02
N TYR A 292 11.17 -3.32 -5.56
CA TYR A 292 11.81 -2.06 -5.97
C TYR A 292 11.07 -1.42 -7.15
N PHE A 293 10.71 -0.15 -7.00
CA PHE A 293 10.11 0.64 -8.07
C PHE A 293 11.19 1.03 -9.10
N GLY A 294 11.52 0.07 -9.97
CA GLY A 294 12.44 0.23 -11.09
C GLY A 294 11.72 0.54 -12.41
N SER A 295 12.32 0.15 -13.53
CA SER A 295 11.75 0.35 -14.87
C SER A 295 10.37 -0.31 -15.06
N GLY A 296 10.08 -1.40 -14.35
CA GLY A 296 8.75 -2.02 -14.36
C GLY A 296 7.67 -1.08 -13.80
N ALA A 297 7.98 -0.35 -12.73
CA ALA A 297 7.06 0.64 -12.20
C ALA A 297 6.84 1.81 -13.17
N VAL A 298 7.88 2.21 -13.92
CA VAL A 298 7.73 3.20 -15.02
C VAL A 298 6.77 2.68 -16.10
N THR A 299 6.87 1.39 -16.46
CA THR A 299 5.97 0.78 -17.44
C THR A 299 4.51 0.84 -16.98
N LEU A 300 4.23 0.45 -15.73
CA LEU A 300 2.87 0.49 -15.18
C LEU A 300 2.35 1.93 -15.01
N TYR A 301 3.20 2.86 -14.58
CA TYR A 301 2.82 4.26 -14.48
C TYR A 301 2.42 4.84 -15.84
N ASN A 302 3.22 4.59 -16.89
CA ASN A 302 2.92 5.06 -18.24
C ASN A 302 1.62 4.46 -18.77
N TRP A 303 1.38 3.18 -18.50
CA TRP A 303 0.12 2.53 -18.85
C TRP A 303 -1.06 3.16 -18.13
N GLY A 304 -1.03 3.27 -16.79
CA GLY A 304 -2.14 3.81 -15.99
C GLY A 304 -2.40 5.29 -16.23
N SER A 305 -1.37 6.08 -16.55
CA SER A 305 -1.51 7.51 -16.84
C SER A 305 -2.03 7.80 -18.25
N SER A 306 -2.17 6.79 -19.11
CA SER A 306 -2.72 6.95 -20.47
C SER A 306 -4.26 6.98 -20.52
N PHE A 307 -4.94 6.69 -19.39
CA PHE A 307 -6.39 6.77 -19.22
C PHE A 307 -6.78 8.16 -18.71
#